data_600d25bc9333b7b7a76781893072d878
#
_entry.id   600d25bc9333b7b7a76781893072d878
#
_cell.length_a   1.000
_cell.length_b   1.000
_cell.length_c   1.000
_cell.angle_alpha   90.00
_cell.angle_beta   90.00
_cell.angle_gamma   90.00
#
_symmetry.space_group_name_H-M   'P 1'
#
loop_
_entity.id
_entity.type
_entity.pdbx_description
1 polymer ?
#
loop_
_entity_poly.entity_id
_entity_poly.type
_entity_poly.pdbx_seq_one_letter_code
_entity_poly.pdbx_strand_id
1 'polypeptide(L)'
;MANQYQIAILGGGPGGYVAAIRAAQLGFKTVVIDKDKLGGICLNWGCIPTKSLLKNAEIYDNVNNHGKDFGIYTKELTFNFNEIIKRSRDISDKITKNVEMLVKKNKIDRIRGFGKLI
;
A
#
# COMPACT_ATOMS: atom_id res chain seq x y z
N MET A 1 24.61 23.33 3.14
CA MET A 1 24.14 23.27 4.54
C MET A 1 23.38 21.97 4.72
N ALA A 2 23.68 21.19 5.76
CA ALA A 2 22.96 19.95 6.05
C ALA A 2 21.50 20.30 6.42
N ASN A 3 20.54 19.56 5.84
CA ASN A 3 19.15 19.71 6.21
C ASN A 3 18.97 19.23 7.66
N GLN A 4 18.56 20.11 8.55
CA GLN A 4 18.20 19.74 9.91
C GLN A 4 16.72 19.37 9.97
N TYR A 5 16.41 18.22 10.56
CA TYR A 5 15.07 17.75 10.85
C TYR A 5 14.86 17.61 12.35
N GLN A 6 13.66 17.90 12.81
CA GLN A 6 13.28 17.69 14.21
C GLN A 6 12.88 16.23 14.45
N ILE A 7 12.32 15.59 13.43
CA ILE A 7 11.92 14.18 13.48
C ILE A 7 12.40 13.48 12.21
N ALA A 8 13.15 12.40 12.38
CA ALA A 8 13.56 11.49 11.33
C ALA A 8 12.98 10.11 11.58
N ILE A 9 12.27 9.57 10.59
CA ILE A 9 11.60 8.27 10.69
C ILE A 9 12.31 7.29 9.78
N LEU A 10 12.81 6.22 10.36
CA LEU A 10 13.43 5.12 9.62
C LEU A 10 12.38 4.06 9.30
N GLY A 11 12.09 3.89 8.01
CA GLY A 11 11.08 2.99 7.50
C GLY A 11 9.76 3.70 7.17
N GLY A 12 9.35 3.60 5.90
CA GLY A 12 8.12 4.19 5.36
C GLY A 12 6.93 3.23 5.33
N GLY A 13 6.92 2.20 6.16
CA GLY A 13 5.77 1.31 6.34
C GLY A 13 4.60 1.98 7.05
N PRO A 14 3.49 1.25 7.36
CA PRO A 14 2.29 1.84 7.95
C PRO A 14 2.55 2.63 9.23
N GLY A 15 3.38 2.15 10.13
CA GLY A 15 3.78 2.90 11.31
C GLY A 15 4.57 4.17 10.97
N GLY A 16 5.49 4.09 10.00
CA GLY A 16 6.38 5.17 9.63
C GLY A 16 5.67 6.32 8.93
N TYR A 17 4.94 6.06 7.84
CA TYR A 17 4.27 7.16 7.12
C TYR A 17 3.14 7.80 7.95
N VAL A 18 2.43 7.03 8.77
CA VAL A 18 1.39 7.57 9.68
C VAL A 18 2.03 8.49 10.72
N ALA A 19 3.12 8.04 11.36
CA ALA A 19 3.86 8.85 12.33
C ALA A 19 4.43 10.14 11.69
N ALA A 20 4.99 10.03 10.47
CA ALA A 20 5.52 11.17 9.73
C ALA A 20 4.44 12.22 9.43
N ILE A 21 3.28 11.78 8.94
CA ILE A 21 2.16 12.66 8.64
C ILE A 21 1.70 13.36 9.93
N ARG A 22 1.57 12.62 11.03
CA ARG A 22 1.15 13.20 12.30
C ARG A 22 2.17 14.19 12.85
N ALA A 23 3.46 13.87 12.78
CA ALA A 23 4.53 14.78 13.18
C ALA A 23 4.50 16.10 12.38
N ALA A 24 4.35 16.00 11.07
CA ALA A 24 4.25 17.18 10.20
C ALA A 24 2.99 18.02 10.50
N GLN A 25 1.84 17.38 10.76
CA GLN A 25 0.61 18.08 11.18
C GLN A 25 0.77 18.83 12.51
N LEU A 26 1.62 18.34 13.39
CA LEU A 26 1.97 19.01 14.66
C LEU A 26 3.03 20.11 14.49
N GLY A 27 3.47 20.38 13.26
CA GLY A 27 4.39 21.45 12.93
C GLY A 27 5.87 21.08 12.96
N PHE A 28 6.22 19.80 13.13
CA PHE A 28 7.62 19.38 13.12
C PHE A 28 8.16 19.24 11.70
N LYS A 29 9.37 19.73 11.46
CA LYS A 29 10.09 19.47 10.23
C LYS A 29 10.53 18.00 10.21
N THR A 30 9.88 17.21 9.34
CA THR A 30 9.95 15.75 9.36
C THR A 30 10.56 15.18 8.08
N VAL A 31 11.32 14.10 8.21
CA VAL A 31 11.83 13.30 7.10
C VAL A 31 11.49 11.82 7.30
N VAL A 32 11.16 11.14 6.20
CA VAL A 32 11.03 9.68 6.13
C VAL A 32 12.17 9.12 5.28
N ILE A 33 12.86 8.13 5.82
CA ILE A 33 13.98 7.44 5.16
C ILE A 33 13.57 6.00 4.93
N ASP A 34 13.52 5.58 3.68
CA ASP A 34 13.25 4.19 3.32
C ASP A 34 14.00 3.82 2.03
N LYS A 35 14.58 2.63 1.99
CA LYS A 35 15.29 2.11 0.81
C LYS A 35 14.34 1.75 -0.32
N ASP A 36 13.09 1.48 0.01
CA ASP A 36 12.08 0.96 -0.91
C ASP A 36 10.88 1.91 -1.07
N LYS A 37 9.80 1.41 -1.64
CA LYS A 37 8.54 2.15 -1.78
C LYS A 37 7.91 2.44 -0.42
N LEU A 38 7.28 3.60 -0.28
CA LEU A 38 6.44 3.89 0.88
C LEU A 38 5.27 2.89 0.98
N GLY A 39 4.77 2.70 2.19
CA GLY A 39 3.73 1.71 2.48
C GLY A 39 4.27 0.39 3.01
N GLY A 40 5.58 0.14 2.88
CA GLY A 40 6.24 -1.04 3.41
C GLY A 40 5.69 -2.36 2.85
N ILE A 41 5.89 -3.43 3.58
CA ILE A 41 5.45 -4.78 3.18
C ILE A 41 3.94 -4.83 3.05
N CYS A 42 3.19 -4.26 3.97
CA CYS A 42 1.73 -4.34 3.99
C CYS A 42 1.11 -3.86 2.67
N LEU A 43 1.47 -2.67 2.19
CA LEU A 43 0.88 -2.10 0.99
C LEU A 43 1.43 -2.73 -0.29
N ASN A 44 2.69 -3.09 -0.31
CA ASN A 44 3.37 -3.49 -1.54
C ASN A 44 3.42 -5.01 -1.75
N TRP A 45 3.59 -5.79 -0.68
CA TRP A 45 3.83 -7.25 -0.79
C TRP A 45 3.09 -8.09 0.25
N GLY A 46 2.18 -7.49 1.04
CA GLY A 46 1.48 -8.14 2.14
C GLY A 46 -0.03 -7.95 2.10
N CYS A 47 -0.54 -7.17 3.03
CA CYS A 47 -1.97 -7.02 3.31
C CYS A 47 -2.82 -6.70 2.08
N ILE A 48 -2.40 -5.69 1.30
CA ILE A 48 -3.20 -5.18 0.19
C ILE A 48 -3.26 -6.17 -0.99
N PRO A 49 -2.13 -6.65 -1.54
CA PRO A 49 -2.20 -7.64 -2.61
C PRO A 49 -2.88 -8.94 -2.16
N THR A 50 -2.68 -9.39 -0.92
CA THR A 50 -3.35 -10.58 -0.38
C THR A 50 -4.86 -10.40 -0.34
N LYS A 51 -5.36 -9.28 0.17
CA LYS A 51 -6.80 -8.98 0.20
C LYS A 51 -7.40 -8.87 -1.20
N SER A 52 -6.65 -8.34 -2.17
CA SER A 52 -7.07 -8.33 -3.57
C SER A 52 -7.25 -9.74 -4.12
N LEU A 53 -6.32 -10.65 -3.85
CA LEU A 53 -6.40 -12.05 -4.29
C LEU A 53 -7.56 -12.78 -3.60
N LEU A 54 -7.73 -12.60 -2.30
CA LEU A 54 -8.86 -13.19 -1.56
C LEU A 54 -10.21 -12.71 -2.10
N LYS A 55 -10.33 -11.43 -2.47
CA LYS A 55 -11.57 -10.91 -3.06
C LYS A 55 -11.89 -11.54 -4.42
N ASN A 56 -10.86 -11.79 -5.24
CA ASN A 56 -11.06 -12.52 -6.49
C ASN A 56 -11.53 -13.95 -6.25
N ALA A 57 -10.93 -14.66 -5.27
CA ALA A 57 -11.34 -16.01 -4.90
C ALA A 57 -12.78 -16.04 -4.37
N GLU A 58 -13.15 -15.10 -3.51
CA GLU A 58 -14.51 -14.94 -2.98
C GLU A 58 -15.54 -14.75 -4.10
N ILE A 59 -15.26 -13.87 -5.08
CA ILE A 59 -16.16 -13.64 -6.21
C ILE A 59 -16.32 -14.90 -7.04
N TYR A 60 -15.23 -15.60 -7.33
CA TYR A 60 -15.26 -16.86 -8.08
C TYR A 60 -16.09 -17.91 -7.34
N ASP A 61 -15.84 -18.10 -6.06
CA ASP A 61 -16.55 -19.08 -5.21
C ASP A 61 -18.04 -18.78 -5.13
N ASN A 62 -18.39 -17.51 -4.90
CA ASN A 62 -19.80 -17.08 -4.85
C ASN A 62 -20.54 -17.37 -6.17
N VAL A 63 -19.94 -17.10 -7.31
CA VAL A 63 -20.56 -17.39 -8.60
C VAL A 63 -20.64 -18.89 -8.87
N ASN A 64 -19.56 -19.62 -8.60
CA ASN A 64 -19.45 -21.05 -8.89
C ASN A 64 -20.34 -21.92 -8.00
N ASN A 65 -20.33 -21.65 -6.70
CA ASN A 65 -20.97 -22.52 -5.71
C ASN A 65 -22.32 -21.97 -5.18
N HIS A 66 -22.48 -20.65 -5.18
CA HIS A 66 -23.64 -19.96 -4.60
C HIS A 66 -24.42 -19.09 -5.60
N GLY A 67 -24.03 -19.09 -6.89
CA GLY A 67 -24.66 -18.25 -7.90
C GLY A 67 -26.18 -18.39 -7.95
N LYS A 68 -26.70 -19.62 -7.82
CA LYS A 68 -28.15 -19.90 -7.86
C LYS A 68 -28.91 -19.16 -6.75
N ASP A 69 -28.31 -18.99 -5.58
CA ASP A 69 -28.94 -18.31 -4.44
C ASP A 69 -29.16 -16.83 -4.73
N PHE A 70 -28.36 -16.29 -5.66
CA PHE A 70 -28.43 -14.90 -6.15
C PHE A 70 -29.11 -14.76 -7.52
N GLY A 71 -29.68 -15.85 -8.05
CA GLY A 71 -30.30 -15.87 -9.39
C GLY A 71 -29.30 -15.81 -10.54
N ILE A 72 -28.01 -16.11 -10.28
CA ILE A 72 -26.93 -16.10 -11.27
C ILE A 72 -26.71 -17.52 -11.79
N TYR A 73 -26.87 -17.71 -13.08
CA TYR A 73 -26.68 -18.99 -13.76
C TYR A 73 -25.58 -18.83 -14.82
N THR A 74 -24.52 -19.63 -14.70
CA THR A 74 -23.42 -19.65 -15.66
C THR A 74 -23.33 -21.03 -16.31
N LYS A 75 -23.04 -21.08 -17.62
CA LYS A 75 -22.77 -22.34 -18.32
C LYS A 75 -21.34 -22.79 -18.08
N GLU A 76 -20.42 -21.82 -18.05
CA GLU A 76 -19.00 -22.04 -17.82
C GLU A 76 -18.42 -20.84 -17.07
N LEU A 77 -17.63 -21.10 -16.04
CA LEU A 77 -16.91 -20.08 -15.30
C LEU A 77 -15.41 -20.33 -15.43
N THR A 78 -14.71 -19.38 -16.02
CA THR A 78 -13.27 -19.43 -16.20
C THR A 78 -12.59 -18.27 -15.50
N PHE A 79 -11.29 -18.34 -15.28
CA PHE A 79 -10.50 -17.25 -14.74
C PHE A 79 -9.17 -17.12 -15.46
N ASN A 80 -8.61 -15.92 -15.47
CA ASN A 80 -7.27 -15.64 -15.95
C ASN A 80 -6.38 -15.22 -14.77
N PHE A 81 -5.48 -16.11 -14.37
CA PHE A 81 -4.62 -15.89 -13.21
C PHE A 81 -3.67 -14.70 -13.40
N ASN A 82 -3.17 -14.45 -14.60
CA ASN A 82 -2.30 -13.31 -14.87
C ASN A 82 -3.02 -11.98 -14.67
N GLU A 83 -4.29 -11.88 -15.06
CA GLU A 83 -5.11 -10.69 -14.82
C GLU A 83 -5.42 -10.49 -13.32
N ILE A 84 -5.64 -11.57 -12.59
CA ILE A 84 -5.82 -11.54 -11.13
C ILE A 84 -4.57 -10.98 -10.46
N ILE A 85 -3.39 -11.48 -10.82
CA ILE A 85 -2.11 -10.99 -10.29
C ILE A 85 -1.89 -9.53 -10.69
N LYS A 86 -2.10 -9.18 -11.96
CA LYS A 86 -1.97 -7.79 -12.43
C LYS A 86 -2.87 -6.85 -11.62
N ARG A 87 -4.13 -7.20 -11.42
CA ARG A 87 -5.06 -6.41 -10.61
C ARG A 87 -4.53 -6.19 -9.19
N SER A 88 -3.97 -7.21 -8.55
CA SER A 88 -3.41 -7.09 -7.20
C SER A 88 -2.22 -6.11 -7.15
N ARG A 89 -1.40 -6.08 -8.20
CA ARG A 89 -0.27 -5.13 -8.31
C ARG A 89 -0.75 -3.71 -8.59
N ASP A 90 -1.69 -3.54 -9.49
CA ASP A 90 -2.27 -2.23 -9.83
C ASP A 90 -2.92 -1.56 -8.59
N ILE A 91 -3.61 -2.34 -7.74
CA ILE A 91 -4.18 -1.85 -6.49
C ILE A 91 -3.08 -1.41 -5.51
N SER A 92 -2.06 -2.25 -5.32
CA SER A 92 -0.92 -1.92 -4.46
C SER A 92 -0.22 -0.64 -4.90
N ASP A 93 0.08 -0.52 -6.17
CA ASP A 93 0.75 0.66 -6.74
C ASP A 93 -0.10 1.93 -6.60
N LYS A 94 -1.42 1.83 -6.80
CA LYS A 94 -2.34 2.95 -6.60
C LYS A 94 -2.34 3.43 -5.14
N ILE A 95 -2.41 2.54 -4.18
CA ILE A 95 -2.41 2.89 -2.75
C ILE A 95 -1.06 3.49 -2.35
N THR A 96 0.04 2.90 -2.80
CA THR A 96 1.39 3.44 -2.54
C THR A 96 1.55 4.86 -3.08
N LYS A 97 1.11 5.12 -4.31
CA LYS A 97 1.09 6.49 -4.87
C LYS A 97 0.26 7.46 -4.04
N ASN A 98 -0.86 7.02 -3.49
CA ASN A 98 -1.68 7.86 -2.61
C ASN A 98 -0.93 8.21 -1.31
N VAL A 99 -0.19 7.26 -0.71
CA VAL A 99 0.66 7.53 0.45
C VAL A 99 1.78 8.51 0.10
N GLU A 100 2.44 8.36 -1.05
CA GLU A 100 3.45 9.30 -1.53
C GLU A 100 2.89 10.72 -1.71
N MET A 101 1.68 10.85 -2.26
CA MET A 101 0.99 12.14 -2.36
C MET A 101 0.67 12.74 -0.98
N LEU A 102 0.24 11.93 0.00
CA LEU A 102 -0.02 12.40 1.35
C LEU A 102 1.25 12.91 2.04
N VAL A 103 2.35 12.18 1.91
CA VAL A 103 3.66 12.59 2.44
C VAL A 103 4.08 13.93 1.83
N LYS A 104 3.99 14.07 0.51
CA LYS A 104 4.27 15.33 -0.19
C LYS A 104 3.34 16.47 0.20
N LYS A 105 2.02 16.21 0.31
CA LYS A 105 1.02 17.21 0.73
C LYS A 105 1.31 17.76 2.11
N ASN A 106 1.81 16.94 3.01
CA ASN A 106 2.20 17.35 4.37
C ASN A 106 3.62 17.93 4.45
N LYS A 107 4.27 18.20 3.31
CA LYS A 107 5.63 18.77 3.22
C LYS A 107 6.69 17.97 3.98
N ILE A 108 6.55 16.65 3.96
CA ILE A 108 7.50 15.73 4.55
C ILE A 108 8.55 15.39 3.50
N ASP A 109 9.82 15.54 3.86
CA ASP A 109 10.92 15.14 2.99
C ASP A 109 11.03 13.61 2.96
N ARG A 110 11.28 13.07 1.77
CA ARG A 110 11.55 11.65 1.58
C ARG A 110 12.97 11.45 1.09
N ILE A 111 13.74 10.65 1.84
CA ILE A 111 15.06 10.19 1.43
C ILE A 111 14.97 8.70 1.08
N ARG A 112 15.29 8.39 -0.18
CA ARG A 112 15.38 7.00 -0.61
C ARG A 112 16.77 6.48 -0.32
N GLY A 113 16.88 5.56 0.61
CA GLY A 113 18.17 4.99 1.02
C GLY A 113 18.04 4.15 2.28
N PHE A 114 19.14 3.51 2.61
CA PHE A 114 19.28 2.72 3.83
C PHE A 114 19.67 3.64 4.99
N GLY A 115 18.78 3.78 5.97
CA GLY A 115 19.05 4.55 7.19
C GLY A 115 19.72 3.67 8.25
N LYS A 116 20.75 4.22 8.92
CA LYS A 116 21.47 3.58 10.01
C LYS A 116 21.65 4.55 11.15
N LEU A 117 21.41 4.10 12.38
CA LEU A 117 21.82 4.81 13.61
C LEU A 117 23.31 4.60 13.84
N ILE A 118 24.00 5.65 14.19
CA ILE A 118 25.45 5.69 14.50
C ILE A 118 25.68 6.13 15.93
#